data_7a62f2140ac17fe129be6acc2c425e0b
#
_entry.id   7a62f2140ac17fe129be6acc2c425e0b
#
_cell.length_a   1.000
_cell.length_b   1.000
_cell.length_c   1.000
_cell.angle_alpha   90.00
_cell.angle_beta   90.00
_cell.angle_gamma   90.00
#
_symmetry.space_group_name_H-M   'P 1'
#
loop_
_entity.id
_entity.type
_entity.pdbx_description
1 polymer ?
#
loop_
_entity_poly.entity_id
_entity_poly.type
_entity_poly.pdbx_seq_one_letter_code
_entity_poly.pdbx_strand_id
1 'polypeptide(L)'
;MRKLVILTQIPSWLSKQLNKSVTMHRNNILQEGIFLPHEVETQSHWQFIPFSNAKSLLGSEFPTAFYFMGSCPIQFNLEAFAILAGTIQHQGCLYLICPNWEKLETIPDQDTLRWNENHSILCPTFYQHFKDLVHQFGFSIDNRLDTLSITSGQNQANFCKKVETDLTEEQQNIFKNLPLANEDIHLITAPRGRGKSTLAGELATKIAQQNSVAITARSRKALTNFWKLSDNTQMPFFAPDALLQQIEEKNISPNQWLFVDEAASLPLPFLQQFCSYFAKVVLTTTTHNYEGTGRGFSLKLPKQINRQIKHWQLSQPLRWQANDALEAFVNALLLLDEDLSYTENNGRSQKHYYTAEEMNLSEKKAFYALLSQAHYKTTPTDLRRLLDGVNQQFFRVLHQEHTLLGGIWAIDEGGLDPELIQAIWRGSRRPQGNLVAQYLCFQANLPEACELRSKRISRIAVDPNYQNQGVGKRLISEFILQIRQQKQSLVDFVSVSFGMTENLLHFWKQAGFILVQITPNKEASSGYPSAMMLYPITEQGKTFCEKAKTKFEHDQAVIFNQKNANFSFQAEDRQNLFGFANYHRTLTACYASLKRLYF
;
A
#
# COMPACT_ATOMS: atom_id res chain seq x y z
N MET A 1 2.84 -19.65 23.01
CA MET A 1 3.12 -19.05 21.70
C MET A 1 1.95 -19.29 20.78
N ARG A 2 1.66 -18.37 19.86
CA ARG A 2 0.66 -18.56 18.80
C ARG A 2 1.16 -19.57 17.78
N LYS A 3 0.24 -20.29 17.16
CA LYS A 3 0.57 -21.38 16.22
C LYS A 3 -0.03 -21.09 14.83
N LEU A 4 0.66 -21.55 13.81
CA LEU A 4 0.14 -21.72 12.46
C LEU A 4 0.10 -23.23 12.16
N VAL A 5 -1.03 -23.69 11.65
CA VAL A 5 -1.22 -25.09 11.23
C VAL A 5 -1.71 -25.10 9.79
N ILE A 6 -0.98 -25.77 8.93
CA ILE A 6 -1.36 -25.97 7.53
C ILE A 6 -2.22 -27.23 7.45
N LEU A 7 -3.44 -27.10 6.96
CA LEU A 7 -4.36 -28.21 6.74
C LEU A 7 -4.41 -28.55 5.27
N THR A 8 -3.96 -29.74 4.92
CA THR A 8 -3.92 -30.21 3.52
C THR A 8 -5.22 -30.89 3.08
N GLN A 9 -6.20 -30.99 3.98
CA GLN A 9 -7.56 -31.46 3.66
C GLN A 9 -8.60 -30.44 4.12
N ILE A 10 -9.73 -30.38 3.40
CA ILE A 10 -10.85 -29.52 3.76
C ILE A 10 -11.60 -30.17 4.93
N PRO A 11 -11.74 -29.49 6.08
CA PRO A 11 -12.48 -30.01 7.22
C PRO A 11 -13.93 -30.35 6.87
N SER A 12 -14.48 -31.38 7.49
CA SER A 12 -15.83 -31.86 7.23
C SER A 12 -16.92 -30.80 7.47
N TRP A 13 -16.74 -29.94 8.49
CA TRP A 13 -17.64 -28.82 8.77
C TRP A 13 -17.64 -27.78 7.65
N LEU A 14 -16.48 -27.48 7.08
CA LEU A 14 -16.35 -26.54 5.95
C LEU A 14 -16.94 -27.12 4.68
N SER A 15 -16.70 -28.41 4.40
CA SER A 15 -17.31 -29.11 3.26
C SER A 15 -18.84 -29.09 3.33
N LYS A 16 -19.43 -29.27 4.51
CA LYS A 16 -20.88 -29.15 4.73
C LYS A 16 -21.40 -27.72 4.51
N GLN A 17 -20.65 -26.71 4.93
CA GLN A 17 -21.03 -25.31 4.75
C GLN A 17 -20.91 -24.88 3.27
N LEU A 18 -19.86 -25.29 2.57
CA LEU A 18 -19.70 -25.07 1.14
C LEU A 18 -20.83 -25.72 0.34
N ASN A 19 -21.20 -26.95 0.67
CA ASN A 19 -22.30 -27.68 -0.01
C ASN A 19 -23.67 -27.03 0.25
N LYS A 20 -23.94 -26.51 1.44
CA LYS A 20 -25.19 -25.77 1.75
C LYS A 20 -25.31 -24.47 0.95
N SER A 21 -24.25 -23.74 0.76
CA SER A 21 -24.27 -22.48 -0.01
C SER A 21 -24.48 -22.71 -1.51
N VAL A 22 -24.02 -23.81 -2.06
CA VAL A 22 -24.29 -24.22 -3.46
C VAL A 22 -25.78 -24.49 -3.70
N THR A 23 -26.50 -25.04 -2.69
CA THR A 23 -27.94 -25.32 -2.79
C THR A 23 -28.84 -24.11 -2.59
N MET A 24 -28.39 -23.08 -1.88
CA MET A 24 -29.24 -21.90 -1.56
C MET A 24 -29.08 -20.71 -2.53
N HIS A 25 -27.94 -20.53 -3.17
CA HIS A 25 -27.70 -19.41 -4.08
C HIS A 25 -26.98 -19.87 -5.34
N ARG A 26 -27.70 -19.91 -6.46
CA ARG A 26 -27.16 -20.24 -7.79
C ARG A 26 -26.01 -19.32 -8.27
N ASN A 27 -25.70 -18.20 -7.58
CA ASN A 27 -24.71 -17.22 -8.02
C ASN A 27 -23.62 -16.83 -6.98
N ASN A 28 -23.64 -17.34 -5.75
CA ASN A 28 -22.60 -17.05 -4.75
C ASN A 28 -22.09 -18.37 -4.15
N ILE A 29 -21.13 -18.97 -4.84
CA ILE A 29 -20.33 -20.07 -4.29
C ILE A 29 -19.39 -19.42 -3.27
N LEU A 30 -19.50 -19.80 -1.99
CA LEU A 30 -18.50 -19.48 -0.97
C LEU A 30 -17.20 -20.18 -1.39
N GLN A 31 -16.25 -19.42 -1.94
CA GLN A 31 -15.06 -20.01 -2.53
C GLN A 31 -13.90 -19.94 -1.56
N GLU A 32 -13.39 -18.77 -1.31
CA GLU A 32 -12.20 -18.53 -0.50
C GLU A 32 -12.49 -17.43 0.53
N GLY A 33 -11.87 -17.50 1.69
CA GLY A 33 -12.09 -16.47 2.70
C GLY A 33 -11.65 -16.85 4.11
N ILE A 34 -12.07 -16.03 5.06
CA ILE A 34 -11.80 -16.18 6.47
C ILE A 34 -13.03 -16.73 7.16
N PHE A 35 -12.85 -17.75 8.00
CA PHE A 35 -13.89 -18.31 8.85
C PHE A 35 -13.52 -18.13 10.31
N LEU A 36 -14.42 -17.53 11.08
CA LEU A 36 -14.29 -17.28 12.51
C LEU A 36 -15.31 -18.08 13.28
N PRO A 37 -14.94 -18.69 14.42
CA PRO A 37 -15.91 -19.34 15.30
C PRO A 37 -16.86 -18.30 15.89
N HIS A 38 -18.15 -18.53 15.81
CA HIS A 38 -19.17 -17.72 16.43
C HIS A 38 -19.80 -18.51 17.58
N GLU A 39 -19.64 -18.07 18.81
CA GLU A 39 -20.27 -18.68 19.96
C GLU A 39 -21.74 -18.23 20.04
N VAL A 40 -22.64 -19.10 19.60
CA VAL A 40 -24.07 -19.06 19.99
C VAL A 40 -24.33 -20.34 20.77
N GLU A 41 -24.98 -20.22 21.91
CA GLU A 41 -25.04 -21.17 23.03
C GLU A 41 -25.38 -22.65 22.74
N THR A 42 -25.65 -23.07 21.51
CA THR A 42 -25.99 -24.46 21.20
C THR A 42 -25.53 -25.01 19.85
N GLN A 43 -24.97 -24.22 18.94
CA GLN A 43 -24.44 -24.70 17.67
C GLN A 43 -23.25 -23.85 17.23
N SER A 44 -22.12 -24.48 16.90
CA SER A 44 -20.94 -23.80 16.33
C SER A 44 -21.28 -23.29 14.92
N HIS A 45 -21.59 -22.01 14.81
CA HIS A 45 -21.74 -21.32 13.53
C HIS A 45 -20.43 -20.63 13.19
N TRP A 46 -20.02 -20.74 11.92
CA TRP A 46 -18.83 -20.08 11.40
C TRP A 46 -19.24 -18.81 10.67
N GLN A 47 -18.67 -17.68 11.07
CA GLN A 47 -18.83 -16.43 10.35
C GLN A 47 -17.86 -16.40 9.18
N PHE A 48 -18.36 -16.24 7.96
CA PHE A 48 -17.56 -16.03 6.76
C PHE A 48 -17.26 -14.57 6.52
N ILE A 49 -16.00 -14.27 6.22
CA ILE A 49 -15.53 -12.92 5.86
C ILE A 49 -14.71 -13.02 4.58
N PRO A 50 -15.14 -12.37 3.47
CA PRO A 50 -14.37 -12.35 2.25
C PRO A 50 -13.05 -11.59 2.46
N PHE A 51 -11.99 -11.94 1.72
CA PHE A 51 -10.68 -11.30 1.84
C PHE A 51 -10.72 -9.78 1.66
N SER A 52 -11.59 -9.27 0.80
CA SER A 52 -11.81 -7.83 0.61
C SER A 52 -12.20 -7.09 1.89
N ASN A 53 -12.85 -7.78 2.83
CA ASN A 53 -13.34 -7.23 4.08
C ASN A 53 -12.42 -7.55 5.28
N ALA A 54 -11.25 -8.15 5.08
CA ALA A 54 -10.32 -8.50 6.15
C ALA A 54 -9.94 -7.29 7.04
N LYS A 55 -9.94 -6.08 6.50
CA LYS A 55 -9.69 -4.85 7.26
C LYS A 55 -10.71 -4.59 8.37
N SER A 56 -11.91 -5.14 8.28
CA SER A 56 -12.90 -5.03 9.36
C SER A 56 -12.50 -5.78 10.63
N LEU A 57 -11.55 -6.72 10.53
CA LEU A 57 -11.00 -7.49 11.66
C LEU A 57 -9.93 -6.72 12.45
N LEU A 58 -9.50 -5.57 11.96
CA LEU A 58 -8.49 -4.76 12.64
C LEU A 58 -8.98 -4.34 14.02
N GLY A 59 -8.21 -4.68 15.06
CA GLY A 59 -8.58 -4.41 16.44
C GLY A 59 -9.28 -5.57 17.17
N SER A 60 -9.81 -6.55 16.44
CA SER A 60 -10.40 -7.75 17.01
C SER A 60 -9.35 -8.77 17.46
N GLU A 61 -9.75 -9.70 18.30
CA GLU A 61 -8.92 -10.77 18.85
C GLU A 61 -9.67 -12.10 18.84
N PHE A 62 -9.03 -13.15 18.31
CA PHE A 62 -9.63 -14.47 18.19
C PHE A 62 -8.70 -15.56 18.75
N PRO A 63 -9.23 -16.53 19.53
CA PRO A 63 -8.44 -17.69 19.95
C PRO A 63 -8.11 -18.61 18.79
N THR A 64 -8.99 -18.67 17.79
CA THR A 64 -8.85 -19.53 16.61
C THR A 64 -9.43 -18.84 15.40
N ALA A 65 -8.77 -18.96 14.26
CA ALA A 65 -9.28 -18.49 12.98
C ALA A 65 -8.82 -19.42 11.87
N PHE A 66 -9.61 -19.49 10.80
CA PHE A 66 -9.33 -20.30 9.62
C PHE A 66 -9.21 -19.40 8.40
N TYR A 67 -8.16 -19.64 7.63
CA TYR A 67 -7.94 -19.03 6.34
C TYR A 67 -8.04 -20.10 5.27
N PHE A 68 -9.03 -20.03 4.38
CA PHE A 68 -9.24 -21.00 3.31
C PHE A 68 -8.80 -20.42 1.97
N MET A 69 -7.81 -21.06 1.34
CA MET A 69 -7.25 -20.64 0.06
C MET A 69 -8.07 -21.06 -1.15
N GLY A 70 -9.13 -21.86 -0.98
CA GLY A 70 -9.78 -22.55 -2.09
C GLY A 70 -9.06 -23.86 -2.47
N SER A 71 -9.65 -24.60 -3.38
CA SER A 71 -9.09 -25.87 -3.86
C SER A 71 -8.67 -25.83 -5.33
N CYS A 72 -9.46 -25.21 -6.19
CA CYS A 72 -9.14 -24.97 -7.60
C CYS A 72 -10.23 -24.07 -8.20
N PRO A 73 -9.94 -22.85 -8.54
CA PRO A 73 -8.66 -22.14 -8.37
C PRO A 73 -8.29 -21.90 -6.90
N ILE A 74 -7.05 -21.50 -6.66
CA ILE A 74 -6.60 -21.02 -5.34
C ILE A 74 -6.58 -19.49 -5.29
N GLN A 75 -6.70 -18.92 -4.07
CA GLN A 75 -6.55 -17.49 -3.85
C GLN A 75 -5.81 -17.24 -2.53
N PHE A 76 -4.66 -16.61 -2.58
CA PHE A 76 -3.91 -16.20 -1.38
C PHE A 76 -3.76 -14.69 -1.30
N ASN A 77 -4.64 -14.06 -0.55
CA ASN A 77 -4.54 -12.64 -0.27
C ASN A 77 -3.57 -12.39 0.91
N LEU A 78 -2.36 -11.99 0.60
CA LEU A 78 -1.27 -11.83 1.59
C LEU A 78 -1.62 -10.76 2.64
N GLU A 79 -2.31 -9.67 2.27
CA GLU A 79 -2.74 -8.63 3.20
C GLU A 79 -3.77 -9.18 4.20
N ALA A 80 -4.77 -9.92 3.70
CA ALA A 80 -5.79 -10.54 4.53
C ALA A 80 -5.20 -11.59 5.49
N PHE A 81 -4.23 -12.39 5.02
CA PHE A 81 -3.51 -13.35 5.86
C PHE A 81 -2.74 -12.66 6.99
N ALA A 82 -1.99 -11.61 6.67
CA ALA A 82 -1.21 -10.85 7.65
C ALA A 82 -2.12 -10.14 8.68
N ILE A 83 -3.24 -9.57 8.25
CA ILE A 83 -4.25 -8.98 9.14
C ILE A 83 -4.78 -10.05 10.10
N LEU A 84 -5.20 -11.21 9.58
CA LEU A 84 -5.76 -12.29 10.37
C LEU A 84 -4.75 -12.83 11.39
N ALA A 85 -3.50 -13.07 10.98
CA ALA A 85 -2.43 -13.50 11.88
C ALA A 85 -2.21 -12.51 13.04
N GLY A 86 -2.39 -11.20 12.79
CA GLY A 86 -2.30 -10.14 13.80
C GLY A 86 -3.52 -10.07 14.74
N THR A 87 -4.58 -10.85 14.51
CA THR A 87 -5.77 -10.92 15.37
C THR A 87 -5.78 -12.16 16.28
N ILE A 88 -4.85 -13.09 16.08
CA ILE A 88 -4.78 -14.31 16.91
C ILE A 88 -4.26 -13.97 18.29
N GLN A 89 -4.97 -14.39 19.33
CA GLN A 89 -4.64 -14.19 20.73
C GLN A 89 -3.41 -15.02 21.18
N HIS A 90 -2.90 -14.70 22.36
CA HIS A 90 -1.89 -15.51 23.03
C HIS A 90 -2.35 -16.97 23.15
N GLN A 91 -1.46 -17.93 22.79
CA GLN A 91 -1.73 -19.38 22.71
C GLN A 91 -2.79 -19.77 21.67
N GLY A 92 -3.30 -18.83 20.89
CA GLY A 92 -4.27 -19.09 19.81
C GLY A 92 -3.64 -19.78 18.59
N CYS A 93 -4.50 -20.24 17.70
CA CYS A 93 -4.10 -20.97 16.50
C CYS A 93 -4.73 -20.36 15.23
N LEU A 94 -3.89 -20.12 14.23
CA LEU A 94 -4.30 -19.83 12.86
C LEU A 94 -4.23 -21.10 12.03
N TYR A 95 -5.34 -21.53 11.47
CA TYR A 95 -5.40 -22.66 10.53
C TYR A 95 -5.44 -22.14 9.10
N LEU A 96 -4.45 -22.56 8.29
CA LEU A 96 -4.45 -22.33 6.85
C LEU A 96 -4.93 -23.60 6.14
N ILE A 97 -6.12 -23.56 5.57
CA ILE A 97 -6.68 -24.67 4.81
C ILE A 97 -6.21 -24.56 3.36
N CYS A 98 -5.32 -25.46 2.97
CA CYS A 98 -4.64 -25.48 1.68
C CYS A 98 -4.59 -26.91 1.11
N PRO A 99 -5.66 -27.39 0.45
CA PRO A 99 -5.72 -28.77 -0.08
C PRO A 99 -4.64 -29.09 -1.10
N ASN A 100 -4.11 -28.08 -1.78
CA ASN A 100 -3.09 -28.23 -2.81
C ASN A 100 -1.68 -27.84 -2.35
N TRP A 101 -1.38 -28.00 -1.08
CA TRP A 101 -0.10 -27.60 -0.47
C TRP A 101 1.13 -28.00 -1.30
N GLU A 102 1.19 -29.26 -1.74
CA GLU A 102 2.33 -29.80 -2.50
C GLU A 102 2.50 -29.16 -3.90
N LYS A 103 1.42 -28.63 -4.47
CA LYS A 103 1.36 -28.16 -5.86
C LYS A 103 1.13 -26.65 -5.99
N LEU A 104 1.30 -25.88 -4.93
CA LEU A 104 0.99 -24.44 -4.91
C LEU A 104 1.68 -23.66 -6.03
N GLU A 105 2.93 -24.02 -6.36
CA GLU A 105 3.72 -23.34 -7.38
C GLU A 105 3.20 -23.59 -8.81
N THR A 106 2.38 -24.63 -9.00
CA THR A 106 1.87 -25.06 -10.32
C THR A 106 0.41 -24.70 -10.56
N ILE A 107 -0.25 -24.04 -9.61
CA ILE A 107 -1.66 -23.65 -9.72
C ILE A 107 -1.75 -22.12 -9.81
N PRO A 108 -2.46 -21.56 -10.81
CA PRO A 108 -2.67 -20.13 -10.90
C PRO A 108 -3.42 -19.57 -9.69
N ASP A 109 -2.95 -18.44 -9.18
CA ASP A 109 -3.52 -17.78 -8.02
C ASP A 109 -4.45 -16.63 -8.44
N GLN A 110 -5.72 -16.72 -8.06
CA GLN A 110 -6.77 -15.73 -8.38
C GLN A 110 -6.47 -14.34 -7.78
N ASP A 111 -5.73 -14.23 -6.67
CA ASP A 111 -5.37 -12.93 -6.10
C ASP A 111 -4.53 -12.09 -7.09
N THR A 112 -3.87 -12.75 -8.04
CA THR A 112 -3.08 -12.08 -9.08
C THR A 112 -3.90 -11.23 -10.04
N LEU A 113 -5.20 -11.48 -10.18
CA LEU A 113 -6.11 -10.64 -10.95
C LEU A 113 -6.21 -9.20 -10.41
N ARG A 114 -5.74 -8.95 -9.20
CA ARG A 114 -5.65 -7.57 -8.65
C ARG A 114 -4.60 -6.71 -9.34
N TRP A 115 -3.63 -7.33 -10.03
CA TRP A 115 -2.58 -6.62 -10.78
C TRP A 115 -2.31 -7.17 -12.18
N ASN A 116 -2.94 -8.29 -12.55
CA ASN A 116 -2.85 -8.88 -13.87
C ASN A 116 -4.26 -9.02 -14.45
N GLU A 117 -4.49 -8.50 -15.65
CA GLU A 117 -5.85 -8.27 -16.13
C GLU A 117 -6.53 -9.52 -16.71
N ASN A 118 -5.81 -10.27 -17.52
CA ASN A 118 -6.45 -11.19 -18.44
C ASN A 118 -6.69 -12.59 -17.84
N HIS A 119 -5.82 -13.01 -16.95
CA HIS A 119 -5.88 -14.34 -16.32
C HIS A 119 -5.05 -14.38 -15.04
N SER A 120 -5.38 -15.31 -14.16
CA SER A 120 -4.55 -15.62 -13.01
C SER A 120 -3.24 -16.26 -13.44
N ILE A 121 -2.15 -15.90 -12.77
CA ILE A 121 -0.80 -16.40 -13.07
C ILE A 121 -0.27 -17.31 -11.97
N LEU A 122 0.75 -18.08 -12.29
CA LEU A 122 1.52 -18.87 -11.33
C LEU A 122 2.36 -17.93 -10.45
N CYS A 123 2.56 -18.31 -9.19
CA CYS A 123 3.38 -17.56 -8.24
C CYS A 123 4.46 -18.46 -7.60
N PRO A 124 5.36 -19.07 -8.39
CA PRO A 124 6.32 -20.05 -7.87
C PRO A 124 7.29 -19.45 -6.86
N THR A 125 7.80 -18.24 -7.09
CA THR A 125 8.77 -17.60 -6.19
C THR A 125 8.15 -17.30 -4.83
N PHE A 126 6.92 -16.78 -4.82
CA PHE A 126 6.22 -16.48 -3.57
C PHE A 126 5.87 -17.76 -2.79
N TYR A 127 5.33 -18.77 -3.45
CA TYR A 127 4.94 -20.01 -2.76
C TYR A 127 6.14 -20.81 -2.29
N GLN A 128 7.26 -20.82 -3.03
CA GLN A 128 8.49 -21.42 -2.53
C GLN A 128 8.98 -20.70 -1.27
N HIS A 129 9.03 -19.36 -1.30
CA HIS A 129 9.39 -18.56 -0.12
C HIS A 129 8.46 -18.83 1.07
N PHE A 130 7.16 -18.93 0.83
CA PHE A 130 6.16 -19.23 1.86
C PHE A 130 6.39 -20.61 2.49
N LYS A 131 6.58 -21.65 1.67
CA LYS A 131 6.87 -23.02 2.14
C LYS A 131 8.18 -23.10 2.92
N ASP A 132 9.23 -22.48 2.41
CA ASP A 132 10.54 -22.45 3.09
C ASP A 132 10.42 -21.84 4.50
N LEU A 133 9.66 -20.75 4.64
CA LEU A 133 9.40 -20.13 5.92
C LEU A 133 8.56 -21.03 6.84
N VAL A 134 7.52 -21.69 6.34
CA VAL A 134 6.72 -22.64 7.14
C VAL A 134 7.61 -23.74 7.72
N HIS A 135 8.54 -24.28 6.93
CA HIS A 135 9.53 -25.26 7.39
C HIS A 135 10.55 -24.67 8.35
N GLN A 136 11.08 -23.49 8.05
CA GLN A 136 12.07 -22.79 8.89
C GLN A 136 11.53 -22.50 10.30
N PHE A 137 10.25 -22.09 10.39
CA PHE A 137 9.60 -21.82 11.67
C PHE A 137 9.03 -23.07 12.35
N GLY A 138 9.14 -24.24 11.73
CA GLY A 138 8.69 -25.52 12.29
C GLY A 138 7.17 -25.60 12.49
N PHE A 139 6.38 -24.92 11.65
CA PHE A 139 4.93 -25.02 11.72
C PHE A 139 4.44 -26.38 11.22
N SER A 140 3.37 -26.89 11.85
CA SER A 140 2.84 -28.20 11.51
C SER A 140 2.06 -28.19 10.21
N ILE A 141 2.28 -29.24 9.42
CA ILE A 141 1.48 -29.57 8.22
C ILE A 141 0.72 -30.83 8.58
N ASP A 142 -0.61 -30.75 8.64
CA ASP A 142 -1.45 -31.84 9.12
C ASP A 142 -2.49 -32.24 8.07
N ASN A 143 -2.69 -33.56 7.97
CA ASN A 143 -3.69 -34.14 7.06
C ASN A 143 -5.07 -34.32 7.72
N ARG A 144 -5.17 -34.21 9.06
CA ARG A 144 -6.38 -34.55 9.81
C ARG A 144 -6.73 -33.53 10.87
N LEU A 145 -7.91 -32.94 10.78
CA LEU A 145 -8.55 -32.12 11.80
C LEU A 145 -9.38 -32.91 12.82
N ASP A 146 -9.64 -34.21 12.57
CA ASP A 146 -10.61 -35.02 13.32
C ASP A 146 -10.24 -35.25 14.79
N THR A 147 -9.03 -34.87 15.23
CA THR A 147 -8.54 -35.02 16.60
C THR A 147 -8.21 -33.70 17.33
N LEU A 148 -8.34 -32.55 16.66
CA LEU A 148 -8.16 -31.28 17.34
C LEU A 148 -9.41 -30.97 18.16
N SER A 149 -9.40 -31.31 19.45
CA SER A 149 -10.27 -30.69 20.42
C SER A 149 -10.08 -29.17 20.30
N ILE A 150 -11.03 -28.50 19.66
CA ILE A 150 -11.21 -27.06 19.77
C ILE A 150 -11.49 -26.85 21.26
N THR A 151 -10.41 -26.67 22.06
CA THR A 151 -10.55 -26.41 23.48
C THR A 151 -11.31 -25.12 23.61
N SER A 152 -12.58 -25.25 23.97
CA SER A 152 -13.42 -24.14 24.39
C SER A 152 -12.67 -23.35 25.44
N GLY A 153 -12.44 -22.05 25.16
CA GLY A 153 -11.54 -21.18 25.90
C GLY A 153 -11.98 -20.79 27.31
N GLN A 154 -12.52 -21.72 28.12
CA GLN A 154 -12.92 -21.43 29.50
C GLN A 154 -11.78 -21.12 30.46
N ASN A 155 -10.52 -21.48 30.13
CA ASN A 155 -9.36 -21.18 31.01
C ASN A 155 -8.53 -19.95 30.56
N GLN A 156 -8.91 -19.25 29.49
CA GLN A 156 -8.12 -18.13 28.93
C GLN A 156 -8.52 -16.75 29.46
N ALA A 157 -9.70 -16.61 30.08
CA ALA A 157 -10.20 -15.35 30.60
C ALA A 157 -9.31 -14.72 31.70
N ASN A 158 -8.45 -15.49 32.35
CA ASN A 158 -7.64 -15.01 33.46
C ASN A 158 -6.31 -14.38 33.06
N PHE A 159 -5.76 -14.66 31.86
CA PHE A 159 -4.50 -14.05 31.43
C PHE A 159 -4.70 -12.64 30.83
N CYS A 160 -5.75 -12.45 30.03
CA CYS A 160 -6.10 -11.14 29.49
C CYS A 160 -6.60 -10.16 30.57
N LYS A 161 -7.30 -10.63 31.61
CA LYS A 161 -7.80 -9.74 32.69
C LYS A 161 -6.70 -9.13 33.56
N LYS A 162 -5.50 -9.71 33.64
CA LYS A 162 -4.40 -9.21 34.47
C LYS A 162 -3.51 -8.18 33.78
N VAL A 163 -3.60 -8.03 32.45
CA VAL A 163 -2.80 -7.09 31.64
C VAL A 163 -3.59 -5.82 31.27
N GLU A 164 -4.88 -5.77 31.54
CA GLU A 164 -5.76 -4.68 31.08
C GLU A 164 -5.69 -3.38 31.87
N THR A 165 -5.07 -3.37 33.04
CA THR A 165 -5.11 -2.20 33.94
C THR A 165 -3.76 -1.50 34.15
N ASP A 166 -2.63 -2.13 33.87
CA ASP A 166 -1.33 -1.53 34.14
C ASP A 166 -0.51 -1.30 32.86
N LEU A 167 -0.06 -0.06 32.69
CA LEU A 167 0.89 0.28 31.63
C LEU A 167 2.20 -0.48 31.82
N THR A 168 2.81 -0.96 30.74
CA THR A 168 4.16 -1.55 30.76
C THR A 168 5.19 -0.52 31.21
N GLU A 169 6.39 -0.95 31.59
CA GLU A 169 7.47 -0.03 31.98
C GLU A 169 7.79 0.99 30.88
N GLU A 170 7.86 0.56 29.62
CA GLU A 170 8.05 1.45 28.47
C GLU A 170 6.91 2.48 28.38
N GLN A 171 5.68 2.02 28.51
CA GLN A 171 4.51 2.91 28.47
C GLN A 171 4.48 3.85 29.67
N GLN A 172 4.79 3.39 30.88
CA GLN A 172 4.88 4.23 32.08
C GLN A 172 5.95 5.31 31.95
N ASN A 173 7.10 4.96 31.36
CA ASN A 173 8.15 5.93 31.09
C ASN A 173 7.66 7.05 30.16
N ILE A 174 6.99 6.69 29.04
CA ILE A 174 6.44 7.67 28.12
C ILE A 174 5.32 8.49 28.79
N PHE A 175 4.41 7.83 29.51
CA PHE A 175 3.29 8.48 30.21
C PHE A 175 3.74 9.51 31.23
N LYS A 176 4.87 9.29 31.92
CA LYS A 176 5.43 10.23 32.89
C LYS A 176 6.18 11.39 32.21
N ASN A 177 7.02 11.07 31.22
CA ASN A 177 8.03 12.01 30.71
C ASN A 177 7.59 12.81 29.48
N LEU A 178 6.63 12.30 28.66
CA LEU A 178 6.19 13.00 27.46
C LEU A 178 5.55 14.36 27.77
N PRO A 179 4.65 14.51 28.76
CA PRO A 179 4.05 15.81 29.08
C PRO A 179 5.06 16.86 29.61
N LEU A 180 6.19 16.40 30.13
CA LEU A 180 7.25 17.24 30.72
C LEU A 180 8.35 17.60 29.71
N ALA A 181 8.31 17.01 28.52
CA ALA A 181 9.36 17.19 27.51
C ALA A 181 9.27 18.57 26.85
N ASN A 182 10.43 19.14 26.55
CA ASN A 182 10.55 20.47 25.95
C ASN A 182 10.16 20.47 24.47
N GLU A 183 10.33 19.34 23.79
CA GLU A 183 10.04 19.20 22.38
C GLU A 183 8.55 19.43 22.08
N ASP A 184 8.27 20.01 20.92
CA ASP A 184 6.91 20.35 20.54
C ASP A 184 6.16 19.19 19.88
N ILE A 185 6.90 18.29 19.24
CA ILE A 185 6.34 17.18 18.50
C ILE A 185 6.87 15.87 19.10
N HIS A 186 5.95 14.97 19.41
CA HIS A 186 6.25 13.66 19.93
C HIS A 186 5.79 12.60 18.93
N LEU A 187 6.70 11.75 18.48
CA LEU A 187 6.41 10.64 17.59
C LEU A 187 6.54 9.31 18.36
N ILE A 188 5.42 8.67 18.65
CA ILE A 188 5.36 7.35 19.30
C ILE A 188 5.28 6.29 18.20
N THR A 189 6.33 5.51 18.08
CA THR A 189 6.42 4.40 17.10
C THR A 189 6.36 3.06 17.80
N ALA A 190 5.68 2.10 17.19
CA ALA A 190 5.62 0.73 17.69
C ALA A 190 5.26 -0.25 16.58
N PRO A 191 5.70 -1.50 16.63
CA PRO A 191 5.07 -2.58 15.91
C PRO A 191 3.61 -2.75 16.34
N ARG A 192 2.85 -3.56 15.62
CA ARG A 192 1.46 -3.80 15.95
C ARG A 192 1.30 -4.55 17.29
N GLY A 193 0.22 -4.27 18.03
CA GLY A 193 -0.07 -4.97 19.29
C GLY A 193 0.74 -4.52 20.51
N ARG A 194 1.39 -3.34 20.48
CA ARG A 194 2.17 -2.75 21.59
C ARG A 194 1.39 -1.69 22.38
N GLY A 195 0.10 -1.50 22.12
CA GLY A 195 -0.75 -0.59 22.90
C GLY A 195 -0.50 0.89 22.69
N LYS A 196 0.08 1.31 21.54
CA LYS A 196 0.37 2.73 21.26
C LYS A 196 -0.88 3.62 21.30
N SER A 197 -2.01 3.19 20.69
CA SER A 197 -3.26 3.96 20.67
C SER A 197 -3.88 4.07 22.06
N THR A 198 -3.82 3.01 22.88
CA THR A 198 -4.26 3.02 24.27
C THR A 198 -3.43 3.97 25.12
N LEU A 199 -2.09 3.92 24.98
CA LEU A 199 -1.20 4.87 25.65
C LEU A 199 -1.49 6.33 25.24
N ALA A 200 -1.76 6.58 23.95
CA ALA A 200 -2.09 7.91 23.46
C ALA A 200 -3.42 8.41 24.06
N GLY A 201 -4.42 7.54 24.22
CA GLY A 201 -5.68 7.86 24.89
C GLY A 201 -5.49 8.24 26.37
N GLU A 202 -4.69 7.46 27.11
CA GLU A 202 -4.35 7.75 28.49
C GLU A 202 -3.55 9.08 28.63
N LEU A 203 -2.59 9.31 27.75
CA LEU A 203 -1.86 10.58 27.69
C LEU A 203 -2.78 11.75 27.41
N ALA A 204 -3.68 11.62 26.43
CA ALA A 204 -4.64 12.65 26.08
C ALA A 204 -5.55 12.97 27.27
N THR A 205 -6.04 11.96 27.99
CA THR A 205 -6.87 12.11 29.18
C THR A 205 -6.13 12.83 30.31
N LYS A 206 -4.88 12.45 30.57
CA LYS A 206 -4.03 13.11 31.57
C LYS A 206 -3.78 14.58 31.22
N ILE A 207 -3.43 14.85 29.98
CA ILE A 207 -3.12 16.22 29.50
C ILE A 207 -4.39 17.09 29.48
N ALA A 208 -5.56 16.51 29.18
CA ALA A 208 -6.84 17.20 29.16
C ALA A 208 -7.29 17.73 30.54
N GLN A 209 -6.70 17.24 31.63
CA GLN A 209 -6.96 17.78 32.97
C GLN A 209 -6.51 19.24 33.14
N GLN A 210 -5.51 19.68 32.39
CA GLN A 210 -4.90 21.01 32.53
C GLN A 210 -4.80 21.77 31.21
N ASN A 211 -5.01 21.12 30.07
CA ASN A 211 -4.84 21.70 28.75
C ASN A 211 -6.01 21.33 27.84
N SER A 212 -6.27 22.16 26.83
CA SER A 212 -7.20 21.80 25.76
C SER A 212 -6.53 20.76 24.83
N VAL A 213 -7.30 19.73 24.48
CA VAL A 213 -6.84 18.63 23.62
C VAL A 213 -7.81 18.45 22.46
N ALA A 214 -7.27 18.27 21.27
CA ALA A 214 -8.02 17.85 20.08
C ALA A 214 -7.46 16.52 19.57
N ILE A 215 -8.31 15.70 18.92
CA ILE A 215 -7.95 14.39 18.41
C ILE A 215 -8.34 14.29 16.96
N THR A 216 -7.44 13.71 16.14
CA THR A 216 -7.72 13.34 14.77
C THR A 216 -7.19 11.95 14.45
N ALA A 217 -7.86 11.26 13.56
CA ALA A 217 -7.48 9.96 13.00
C ALA A 217 -8.21 9.78 11.66
N ARG A 218 -7.85 8.78 10.88
CA ARG A 218 -8.51 8.46 9.60
C ARG A 218 -10.04 8.37 9.71
N SER A 219 -10.55 7.88 10.84
CA SER A 219 -11.98 7.84 11.15
C SER A 219 -12.21 7.73 12.66
N ARG A 220 -13.37 8.15 13.13
CA ARG A 220 -13.76 8.00 14.56
C ARG A 220 -13.77 6.53 15.01
N LYS A 221 -14.12 5.61 14.11
CA LYS A 221 -14.12 4.17 14.39
C LYS A 221 -12.70 3.62 14.64
N ALA A 222 -11.67 4.23 14.07
CA ALA A 222 -10.28 3.83 14.31
C ALA A 222 -9.83 4.08 15.76
N LEU A 223 -10.48 4.97 16.49
CA LEU A 223 -10.16 5.34 17.87
C LEU A 223 -10.71 4.37 18.95
N THR A 224 -11.28 3.23 18.59
CA THR A 224 -11.83 2.27 19.57
C THR A 224 -10.80 1.88 20.64
N ASN A 225 -9.56 1.62 20.25
CA ASN A 225 -8.48 1.30 21.19
C ASN A 225 -7.91 2.53 21.91
N PHE A 226 -8.07 3.72 21.37
CA PHE A 226 -7.69 4.98 22.00
C PHE A 226 -8.54 5.25 23.23
N TRP A 227 -9.83 4.94 23.18
CA TRP A 227 -10.79 5.12 24.26
C TRP A 227 -10.91 3.94 25.23
N LYS A 228 -10.12 2.88 25.03
CA LYS A 228 -10.30 1.61 25.76
C LYS A 228 -10.16 1.74 27.27
N LEU A 229 -9.28 2.60 27.76
CA LEU A 229 -9.03 2.82 29.19
C LEU A 229 -9.48 4.20 29.67
N SER A 230 -9.86 5.11 28.78
CA SER A 230 -10.29 6.45 29.14
C SER A 230 -11.80 6.57 29.12
N ASP A 231 -12.38 6.95 30.26
CA ASP A 231 -13.82 7.25 30.37
C ASP A 231 -14.19 8.60 29.73
N ASN A 232 -13.20 9.34 29.19
CA ASN A 232 -13.40 10.71 28.72
C ASN A 232 -13.62 10.78 27.20
N THR A 233 -14.83 10.46 26.76
CA THR A 233 -15.29 10.62 25.37
C THR A 233 -15.58 12.07 24.97
N GLN A 234 -15.35 13.05 25.84
CA GLN A 234 -15.72 14.47 25.64
C GLN A 234 -14.65 15.26 24.86
N MET A 235 -13.43 14.71 24.66
CA MET A 235 -12.43 15.39 23.85
C MET A 235 -12.89 15.49 22.39
N PRO A 236 -12.78 16.68 21.76
CA PRO A 236 -13.25 16.89 20.39
C PRO A 236 -12.44 16.06 19.39
N PHE A 237 -13.15 15.29 18.57
CA PHE A 237 -12.62 14.59 17.42
C PHE A 237 -12.96 15.34 16.15
N PHE A 238 -11.95 15.57 15.33
CA PHE A 238 -12.07 16.14 13.99
C PHE A 238 -11.62 15.12 12.94
N ALA A 239 -12.41 14.94 11.88
CA ALA A 239 -11.91 14.28 10.69
C ALA A 239 -10.75 15.11 10.10
N PRO A 240 -9.73 14.50 9.47
CA PRO A 240 -8.54 15.22 9.01
C PRO A 240 -8.85 16.43 8.12
N ASP A 241 -9.76 16.28 7.15
CA ASP A 241 -10.18 17.38 6.27
C ASP A 241 -10.91 18.49 7.04
N ALA A 242 -11.80 18.12 7.96
CA ALA A 242 -12.50 19.08 8.80
C ALA A 242 -11.54 19.83 9.72
N LEU A 243 -10.49 19.18 10.24
CA LEU A 243 -9.47 19.83 11.05
C LEU A 243 -8.69 20.86 10.23
N LEU A 244 -8.35 20.57 8.98
CA LEU A 244 -7.71 21.53 8.08
C LEU A 244 -8.60 22.75 7.87
N GLN A 245 -9.89 22.55 7.63
CA GLN A 245 -10.84 23.65 7.48
C GLN A 245 -10.90 24.53 8.76
N GLN A 246 -10.96 23.91 9.95
CA GLN A 246 -10.94 24.66 11.23
C GLN A 246 -9.66 25.49 11.41
N ILE A 247 -8.52 24.96 10.94
CA ILE A 247 -7.25 25.67 10.94
C ILE A 247 -7.28 26.88 9.99
N GLU A 248 -7.74 26.68 8.75
CA GLU A 248 -7.84 27.72 7.72
C GLU A 248 -8.79 28.85 8.15
N GLU A 249 -9.92 28.50 8.74
CA GLU A 249 -10.92 29.43 9.26
C GLU A 249 -10.52 30.06 10.62
N LYS A 250 -9.43 29.60 11.24
CA LYS A 250 -8.95 30.03 12.57
C LYS A 250 -9.99 29.78 13.69
N ASN A 251 -10.83 28.77 13.54
CA ASN A 251 -11.85 28.40 14.51
C ASN A 251 -11.35 27.49 15.63
N ILE A 252 -10.08 27.04 15.54
CA ILE A 252 -9.45 26.18 16.53
C ILE A 252 -8.17 26.85 17.07
N SER A 253 -7.95 26.76 18.39
CA SER A 253 -6.78 27.41 19.02
C SER A 253 -5.48 26.65 18.69
N PRO A 254 -4.40 27.35 18.30
CA PRO A 254 -3.09 26.73 18.11
C PRO A 254 -2.43 26.27 19.43
N ASN A 255 -2.86 26.83 20.58
CA ASN A 255 -2.25 26.57 21.89
C ASN A 255 -2.70 25.27 22.56
N GLN A 256 -3.52 24.45 21.88
CA GLN A 256 -3.94 23.15 22.40
C GLN A 256 -3.04 22.03 21.93
N TRP A 257 -3.10 20.89 22.60
CA TRP A 257 -2.46 19.66 22.19
C TRP A 257 -3.29 18.98 21.10
N LEU A 258 -2.59 18.51 20.05
CA LEU A 258 -3.21 17.67 19.03
C LEU A 258 -2.68 16.23 19.15
N PHE A 259 -3.59 15.27 19.23
CA PHE A 259 -3.29 13.83 19.12
C PHE A 259 -3.70 13.33 17.74
N VAL A 260 -2.76 12.69 17.04
CA VAL A 260 -2.97 12.08 15.72
C VAL A 260 -2.73 10.59 15.83
N ASP A 261 -3.79 9.79 15.85
CA ASP A 261 -3.62 8.33 15.90
C ASP A 261 -3.46 7.75 14.50
N GLU A 262 -2.54 6.78 14.35
CA GLU A 262 -2.09 6.19 13.08
C GLU A 262 -1.72 7.25 12.04
N ALA A 263 -0.84 8.17 12.40
CA ALA A 263 -0.42 9.31 11.58
C ALA A 263 0.06 8.92 10.17
N ALA A 264 0.73 7.78 10.02
CA ALA A 264 1.16 7.28 8.71
C ALA A 264 0.00 6.93 7.76
N SER A 265 -1.23 6.85 8.25
CA SER A 265 -2.42 6.67 7.41
C SER A 265 -2.93 7.96 6.78
N LEU A 266 -2.46 9.13 7.25
CA LEU A 266 -2.85 10.44 6.77
C LEU A 266 -1.87 10.97 5.71
N PRO A 267 -2.34 11.81 4.78
CA PRO A 267 -1.47 12.48 3.82
C PRO A 267 -0.42 13.35 4.53
N LEU A 268 0.81 13.30 4.04
CA LEU A 268 1.92 14.04 4.63
C LEU A 268 1.71 15.58 4.69
N PRO A 269 1.11 16.24 3.68
CA PRO A 269 0.79 17.66 3.77
C PRO A 269 -0.12 18.02 4.95
N PHE A 270 -1.05 17.13 5.32
CA PHE A 270 -1.93 17.34 6.48
C PHE A 270 -1.10 17.35 7.77
N LEU A 271 -0.21 16.38 7.91
CA LEU A 271 0.66 16.31 9.09
C LEU A 271 1.63 17.50 9.18
N GLN A 272 2.16 17.97 8.05
CA GLN A 272 2.98 19.17 7.99
C GLN A 272 2.20 20.39 8.48
N GLN A 273 0.96 20.56 8.03
CA GLN A 273 0.10 21.66 8.43
C GLN A 273 -0.29 21.55 9.92
N PHE A 274 -0.62 20.36 10.40
CA PHE A 274 -0.91 20.11 11.82
C PHE A 274 0.32 20.42 12.70
N CYS A 275 1.48 19.89 12.34
CA CYS A 275 2.72 20.13 13.08
C CYS A 275 3.22 21.57 13.02
N SER A 276 2.85 22.35 12.01
CA SER A 276 3.18 23.78 11.96
C SER A 276 2.19 24.65 12.71
N TYR A 277 0.94 24.25 12.83
CA TYR A 277 -0.11 25.04 13.45
C TYR A 277 -0.20 24.86 14.97
N PHE A 278 -0.24 23.62 15.46
CA PHE A 278 -0.43 23.33 16.87
C PHE A 278 0.87 23.46 17.69
N ALA A 279 0.76 24.03 18.89
CA ALA A 279 1.91 24.21 19.79
C ALA A 279 2.54 22.86 20.20
N LYS A 280 1.73 21.87 20.52
CA LYS A 280 2.16 20.52 20.89
C LYS A 280 1.41 19.46 20.09
N VAL A 281 2.13 18.50 19.51
CA VAL A 281 1.55 17.43 18.68
C VAL A 281 2.09 16.07 19.10
N VAL A 282 1.20 15.13 19.33
CA VAL A 282 1.52 13.72 19.58
C VAL A 282 1.07 12.88 18.39
N LEU A 283 2.00 12.28 17.70
CA LEU A 283 1.76 11.41 16.56
C LEU A 283 1.99 9.97 16.99
N THR A 284 1.02 9.08 16.77
CA THR A 284 1.28 7.64 16.90
C THR A 284 1.37 7.00 15.53
N THR A 285 2.22 6.02 15.36
CA THR A 285 2.29 5.26 14.10
C THR A 285 2.83 3.86 14.31
N THR A 286 2.37 2.95 13.47
CA THR A 286 2.87 1.57 13.41
C THR A 286 4.10 1.52 12.50
N THR A 287 5.23 0.97 12.99
CA THR A 287 6.48 0.87 12.22
C THR A 287 6.39 -0.21 11.13
N HIS A 288 5.80 -1.35 11.45
CA HIS A 288 5.57 -2.48 10.55
C HIS A 288 4.06 -2.64 10.35
N ASN A 289 3.52 -1.96 9.35
CA ASN A 289 2.11 -2.06 9.04
C ASN A 289 1.91 -3.01 7.86
N TYR A 290 1.04 -4.00 8.02
CA TYR A 290 0.63 -4.91 6.93
C TYR A 290 -0.04 -4.17 5.76
N GLU A 291 -0.42 -2.91 5.96
CA GLU A 291 -0.90 -2.00 4.91
C GLU A 291 0.21 -1.21 4.20
N GLY A 292 1.49 -1.37 4.61
CA GLY A 292 2.66 -0.85 3.89
C GLY A 292 3.04 0.60 4.17
N THR A 293 2.71 1.22 5.31
CA THR A 293 2.88 2.67 5.50
C THR A 293 3.93 3.12 6.54
N GLY A 294 4.50 2.22 7.36
CA GLY A 294 5.18 2.65 8.58
C GLY A 294 6.62 3.13 8.43
N ARG A 295 7.48 2.39 7.72
CA ARG A 295 8.95 2.64 7.72
C ARG A 295 9.32 3.90 6.95
N GLY A 296 8.77 4.07 5.74
CA GLY A 296 9.01 5.27 4.92
C GLY A 296 8.49 6.56 5.56
N PHE A 297 7.42 6.47 6.33
CA PHE A 297 6.87 7.60 7.10
C PHE A 297 7.83 8.09 8.18
N SER A 298 8.30 7.19 9.06
CA SER A 298 9.20 7.54 10.17
C SER A 298 10.52 8.14 9.70
N LEU A 299 10.99 7.79 8.51
CA LEU A 299 12.21 8.34 7.91
C LEU A 299 12.00 9.70 7.23
N LYS A 300 10.82 9.94 6.66
CA LYS A 300 10.55 11.15 5.87
C LYS A 300 9.96 12.30 6.67
N LEU A 301 9.10 12.00 7.64
CA LEU A 301 8.44 13.01 8.45
C LEU A 301 9.42 13.99 9.12
N PRO A 302 10.50 13.52 9.81
CA PRO A 302 11.44 14.43 10.47
C PRO A 302 12.18 15.36 9.51
N LYS A 303 12.39 14.95 8.26
CA LYS A 303 13.06 15.76 7.24
C LYS A 303 12.19 16.87 6.67
N GLN A 304 10.89 16.81 6.90
CA GLN A 304 9.91 17.74 6.32
C GLN A 304 9.24 18.66 7.35
N ILE A 305 9.56 18.47 8.62
CA ILE A 305 9.06 19.30 9.72
C ILE A 305 10.22 20.12 10.28
N ASN A 306 10.11 21.44 10.23
CA ASN A 306 11.12 22.37 10.75
C ASN A 306 10.97 22.62 12.27
N ARG A 307 10.66 21.57 13.04
CA ARG A 307 10.51 21.61 14.49
C ARG A 307 11.16 20.38 15.12
N GLN A 308 11.58 20.49 16.37
CA GLN A 308 12.19 19.37 17.09
C GLN A 308 11.17 18.26 17.35
N ILE A 309 11.55 17.03 16.99
CA ILE A 309 10.72 15.83 17.17
C ILE A 309 11.42 14.92 18.17
N LYS A 310 10.70 14.57 19.24
CA LYS A 310 11.14 13.52 20.16
C LYS A 310 10.54 12.19 19.78
N HIS A 311 11.41 11.21 19.55
CA HIS A 311 11.00 9.86 19.24
C HIS A 311 10.83 9.04 20.51
N TRP A 312 9.70 8.31 20.57
CA TRP A 312 9.39 7.35 21.61
C TRP A 312 9.11 6.02 20.92
N GLN A 313 9.61 4.94 21.48
CA GLN A 313 9.45 3.61 20.91
C GLN A 313 8.84 2.65 21.93
N LEU A 314 7.88 1.82 21.48
CA LEU A 314 7.34 0.70 22.23
C LEU A 314 7.73 -0.59 21.51
N SER A 315 8.35 -1.50 22.25
CA SER A 315 8.83 -2.79 21.73
C SER A 315 8.05 -3.97 22.31
N GLN A 316 7.63 -3.87 23.57
CA GLN A 316 7.01 -4.95 24.31
C GLN A 316 5.60 -5.28 23.77
N PRO A 317 5.36 -6.50 23.28
CA PRO A 317 4.03 -6.91 22.84
C PRO A 317 3.07 -7.07 24.02
N LEU A 318 1.80 -6.65 23.82
CA LEU A 318 0.74 -6.80 24.83
C LEU A 318 -0.20 -7.97 24.54
N ARG A 319 -0.34 -8.34 23.26
CA ARG A 319 -1.29 -9.37 22.81
C ARG A 319 -0.70 -10.78 22.82
N TRP A 320 0.61 -10.89 22.79
CA TRP A 320 1.37 -12.15 22.76
C TRP A 320 2.71 -12.00 23.44
N GLN A 321 3.44 -13.09 23.60
CA GLN A 321 4.75 -13.07 24.24
C GLN A 321 5.82 -12.44 23.33
N ALA A 322 6.90 -11.95 23.92
CA ALA A 322 8.11 -11.60 23.19
C ALA A 322 8.61 -12.83 22.39
N ASN A 323 9.19 -12.58 21.21
CA ASN A 323 9.68 -13.63 20.29
C ASN A 323 8.58 -14.61 19.83
N ASP A 324 7.39 -14.09 19.54
CA ASP A 324 6.29 -14.90 19.02
C ASP A 324 6.57 -15.39 17.59
N ALA A 325 6.52 -16.71 17.39
CA ALA A 325 6.87 -17.35 16.12
C ALA A 325 5.94 -16.92 14.96
N LEU A 326 4.64 -16.71 15.21
CA LEU A 326 3.70 -16.29 14.17
C LEU A 326 3.95 -14.84 13.73
N GLU A 327 4.33 -13.95 14.67
CA GLU A 327 4.71 -12.58 14.33
C GLU A 327 6.00 -12.56 13.51
N ALA A 328 7.03 -13.28 13.95
CA ALA A 328 8.30 -13.37 13.24
C ALA A 328 8.14 -13.98 11.84
N PHE A 329 7.30 -15.00 11.71
CA PHE A 329 6.95 -15.59 10.42
C PHE A 329 6.28 -14.57 9.47
N VAL A 330 5.29 -13.82 9.95
CA VAL A 330 4.60 -12.81 9.13
C VAL A 330 5.56 -11.69 8.74
N ASN A 331 6.46 -11.26 9.63
CA ASN A 331 7.48 -10.26 9.32
C ASN A 331 8.44 -10.76 8.21
N ALA A 332 8.90 -12.01 8.32
CA ALA A 332 9.76 -12.62 7.31
C ALA A 332 9.01 -12.82 5.97
N LEU A 333 7.74 -13.24 6.01
CA LEU A 333 6.91 -13.41 4.82
C LEU A 333 6.67 -12.09 4.06
N LEU A 334 6.52 -10.99 4.81
CA LEU A 334 6.32 -9.65 4.27
C LEU A 334 7.63 -8.90 4.00
N LEU A 335 8.77 -9.48 4.28
CA LEU A 335 10.10 -8.88 4.13
C LEU A 335 10.24 -7.54 4.89
N LEU A 336 9.71 -7.45 6.11
CA LEU A 336 9.68 -6.20 6.86
C LEU A 336 11.04 -5.82 7.45
N ASP A 337 11.91 -6.80 7.71
CA ASP A 337 13.21 -6.64 8.38
C ASP A 337 14.41 -6.93 7.44
N GLU A 338 14.18 -6.98 6.12
CA GLU A 338 15.25 -7.28 5.15
C GLU A 338 16.22 -6.11 4.96
N ASP A 339 17.50 -6.47 4.80
CA ASP A 339 18.59 -5.53 4.53
C ASP A 339 18.82 -5.30 3.02
N LEU A 340 19.60 -4.27 2.68
CA LEU A 340 19.98 -3.96 1.30
C LEU A 340 21.13 -4.85 0.76
N SER A 341 21.77 -5.62 1.64
CA SER A 341 22.82 -6.56 1.30
C SER A 341 22.24 -7.87 0.73
N TYR A 342 22.89 -8.43 -0.27
CA TYR A 342 22.51 -9.73 -0.81
C TYR A 342 23.73 -10.50 -1.27
N THR A 343 23.61 -11.83 -1.33
CA THR A 343 24.66 -12.72 -1.86
C THR A 343 24.45 -12.91 -3.36
N GLU A 344 25.43 -12.50 -4.16
CA GLU A 344 25.44 -12.81 -5.60
C GLU A 344 25.69 -14.32 -5.83
N ASN A 345 24.92 -14.91 -6.74
CA ASN A 345 25.31 -16.18 -7.35
C ASN A 345 26.48 -15.93 -8.31
N ASN A 346 27.58 -16.61 -8.06
CA ASN A 346 28.86 -16.49 -8.75
C ASN A 346 28.72 -16.32 -10.28
N GLY A 347 29.28 -15.23 -10.81
CA GLY A 347 29.58 -15.04 -12.23
C GLY A 347 28.75 -14.03 -13.01
N ARG A 348 27.82 -13.27 -12.42
CA ARG A 348 26.98 -12.28 -13.15
C ARG A 348 27.29 -10.81 -12.82
N SER A 349 28.49 -10.48 -12.45
CA SER A 349 28.87 -9.21 -11.78
C SER A 349 28.70 -7.89 -12.56
N GLN A 350 28.18 -7.86 -13.79
CA GLN A 350 28.09 -6.62 -14.57
C GLN A 350 26.74 -6.35 -15.25
N LYS A 351 25.73 -7.20 -15.06
CA LYS A 351 24.42 -6.96 -15.65
C LYS A 351 23.61 -6.01 -14.76
N HIS A 352 23.16 -4.90 -15.32
CA HIS A 352 22.36 -3.89 -14.60
C HIS A 352 20.86 -4.01 -14.87
N TYR A 353 20.46 -4.79 -15.87
CA TYR A 353 19.09 -4.93 -16.34
C TYR A 353 18.65 -6.39 -16.25
N TYR A 354 17.50 -6.62 -15.60
CA TYR A 354 16.98 -7.96 -15.33
C TYR A 354 15.50 -8.04 -15.64
N THR A 355 15.03 -9.16 -16.19
CA THR A 355 13.62 -9.54 -16.10
C THR A 355 13.33 -10.11 -14.70
N ALA A 356 12.07 -10.21 -14.35
CA ALA A 356 11.67 -10.80 -13.07
C ALA A 356 12.18 -12.24 -12.88
N GLU A 357 12.28 -12.99 -13.98
CA GLU A 357 12.71 -14.40 -14.01
C GLU A 357 14.23 -14.55 -13.80
N GLU A 358 15.00 -13.54 -14.18
CA GLU A 358 16.47 -13.56 -14.06
C GLU A 358 16.97 -13.23 -12.65
N MET A 359 16.15 -12.58 -11.82
CA MET A 359 16.50 -12.26 -10.44
C MET A 359 16.19 -13.44 -9.51
N ASN A 360 17.17 -13.81 -8.68
CA ASN A 360 16.92 -14.78 -7.61
C ASN A 360 16.16 -14.15 -6.45
N LEU A 361 15.70 -14.98 -5.50
CA LEU A 361 14.90 -14.52 -4.36
C LEU A 361 15.66 -13.51 -3.48
N SER A 362 16.96 -13.70 -3.23
CA SER A 362 17.78 -12.79 -2.41
C SER A 362 17.87 -11.41 -3.05
N GLU A 363 18.08 -11.35 -4.36
CA GLU A 363 18.11 -10.09 -5.12
C GLU A 363 16.74 -9.38 -5.09
N LYS A 364 15.64 -10.13 -5.25
CA LYS A 364 14.27 -9.59 -5.14
C LYS A 364 14.00 -9.03 -3.75
N LYS A 365 14.45 -9.70 -2.70
CA LYS A 365 14.33 -9.26 -1.30
C LYS A 365 15.08 -7.94 -1.06
N ALA A 366 16.34 -7.86 -1.44
CA ALA A 366 17.13 -6.62 -1.32
C ALA A 366 16.51 -5.46 -2.13
N PHE A 367 16.01 -5.76 -3.31
CA PHE A 367 15.32 -4.76 -4.14
C PHE A 367 14.02 -4.26 -3.47
N TYR A 368 13.23 -5.17 -2.88
CA TYR A 368 12.03 -4.79 -2.12
C TYR A 368 12.35 -3.97 -0.87
N ALA A 369 13.42 -4.32 -0.15
CA ALA A 369 13.91 -3.56 1.00
C ALA A 369 14.27 -2.12 0.61
N LEU A 370 14.98 -1.92 -0.51
CA LEU A 370 15.29 -0.61 -1.06
C LEU A 370 14.03 0.19 -1.38
N LEU A 371 13.06 -0.42 -2.05
CA LEU A 371 11.80 0.23 -2.41
C LEU A 371 11.01 0.65 -1.16
N SER A 372 10.97 -0.19 -0.14
CA SER A 372 10.21 0.07 1.10
C SER A 372 10.80 1.20 1.93
N GLN A 373 12.10 1.45 1.83
CA GLN A 373 12.76 2.60 2.48
C GLN A 373 12.52 3.92 1.72
N ALA A 374 12.46 3.87 0.40
CA ALA A 374 12.35 5.05 -0.45
C ALA A 374 10.91 5.51 -0.66
N HIS A 375 9.94 4.60 -0.69
CA HIS A 375 8.54 4.92 -0.97
C HIS A 375 7.72 5.06 0.31
N TYR A 376 6.80 6.03 0.30
CA TYR A 376 5.88 6.28 1.42
C TYR A 376 4.97 5.08 1.70
N LYS A 377 4.59 4.35 0.66
CA LYS A 377 3.69 3.20 0.76
C LYS A 377 4.14 2.07 -0.16
N THR A 378 4.51 0.95 0.42
CA THR A 378 4.66 -0.36 -0.22
C THR A 378 3.66 -1.32 0.40
N THR A 379 2.99 -2.12 -0.42
CA THR A 379 1.90 -3.00 0.02
C THR A 379 2.28 -4.48 -0.14
N PRO A 380 1.63 -5.41 0.58
CA PRO A 380 1.80 -6.84 0.32
C PRO A 380 1.50 -7.25 -1.13
N THR A 381 0.61 -6.50 -1.80
CA THR A 381 0.35 -6.67 -3.25
C THR A 381 1.56 -6.29 -4.09
N ASP A 382 2.27 -5.20 -3.75
CA ASP A 382 3.52 -4.82 -4.43
C ASP A 382 4.58 -5.89 -4.27
N LEU A 383 4.70 -6.50 -3.07
CA LEU A 383 5.61 -7.63 -2.83
C LEU A 383 5.27 -8.83 -3.72
N ARG A 384 4.01 -9.26 -3.71
CA ARG A 384 3.53 -10.37 -4.55
C ARG A 384 3.84 -10.13 -6.03
N ARG A 385 3.53 -8.92 -6.50
CA ARG A 385 3.80 -8.52 -7.88
C ARG A 385 5.30 -8.48 -8.18
N LEU A 386 6.12 -7.99 -7.27
CA LEU A 386 7.58 -7.95 -7.45
C LEU A 386 8.16 -9.37 -7.58
N LEU A 387 7.66 -10.32 -6.78
CA LEU A 387 8.15 -11.70 -6.79
C LEU A 387 7.79 -12.46 -8.08
N ASP A 388 6.55 -12.35 -8.56
CA ASP A 388 6.02 -13.22 -9.61
C ASP A 388 5.24 -12.49 -10.72
N GLY A 389 5.17 -11.15 -10.70
CA GLY A 389 4.44 -10.40 -11.73
C GLY A 389 5.07 -10.56 -13.11
N VAL A 390 4.24 -10.64 -14.14
CA VAL A 390 4.65 -10.67 -15.55
C VAL A 390 4.80 -9.25 -16.11
N ASN A 391 5.46 -9.11 -17.26
CA ASN A 391 5.63 -7.84 -17.98
C ASN A 391 6.31 -6.75 -17.13
N GLN A 392 7.26 -7.15 -16.28
CA GLN A 392 8.00 -6.24 -15.42
C GLN A 392 9.50 -6.45 -15.57
N GLN A 393 10.24 -5.38 -15.36
CA GLN A 393 11.68 -5.34 -15.51
C GLN A 393 12.30 -4.56 -14.36
N PHE A 394 13.48 -4.98 -13.97
CA PHE A 394 14.26 -4.37 -12.90
C PHE A 394 15.58 -3.86 -13.45
N PHE A 395 15.91 -2.64 -13.09
CA PHE A 395 17.20 -2.06 -13.35
C PHE A 395 17.85 -1.68 -12.03
N ARG A 396 19.12 -2.05 -11.81
CA ARG A 396 19.81 -1.80 -10.55
C ARG A 396 21.22 -1.28 -10.76
N VAL A 397 21.69 -0.51 -9.80
CA VAL A 397 23.09 -0.10 -9.68
C VAL A 397 23.62 -0.59 -8.34
N LEU A 398 24.74 -1.28 -8.40
CA LEU A 398 25.41 -1.87 -7.24
C LEU A 398 26.60 -1.01 -6.79
N HIS A 399 26.88 -1.07 -5.50
CA HIS A 399 28.14 -0.61 -4.91
C HIS A 399 29.18 -1.75 -4.88
N GLN A 400 30.46 -1.44 -4.60
CA GLN A 400 31.57 -2.38 -4.62
C GLN A 400 31.46 -3.58 -3.66
N GLU A 401 30.54 -3.58 -2.73
CA GLU A 401 30.35 -4.64 -1.71
C GLU A 401 28.98 -5.36 -1.84
N HIS A 402 28.49 -5.51 -3.07
CA HIS A 402 27.18 -6.14 -3.35
C HIS A 402 25.99 -5.46 -2.64
N THR A 403 26.13 -4.18 -2.26
CA THR A 403 25.05 -3.39 -1.70
C THR A 403 24.32 -2.66 -2.81
N LEU A 404 22.99 -2.68 -2.79
CA LEU A 404 22.15 -2.04 -3.79
C LEU A 404 22.07 -0.53 -3.55
N LEU A 405 22.69 0.27 -4.42
CA LEU A 405 22.66 1.74 -4.37
C LEU A 405 21.34 2.34 -4.82
N GLY A 406 20.77 1.74 -5.85
CA GLY A 406 19.55 2.25 -6.44
C GLY A 406 18.92 1.26 -7.42
N GLY A 407 17.63 1.42 -7.66
CA GLY A 407 16.92 0.56 -8.58
C GLY A 407 15.67 1.21 -9.17
N ILE A 408 15.30 0.74 -10.37
CA ILE A 408 14.08 1.08 -11.07
C ILE A 408 13.28 -0.22 -11.27
N TRP A 409 12.01 -0.16 -10.93
CA TRP A 409 11.02 -1.15 -11.29
C TRP A 409 10.12 -0.58 -12.38
N ALA A 410 10.25 -1.15 -13.59
CA ALA A 410 9.50 -0.75 -14.76
C ALA A 410 8.46 -1.82 -15.15
N ILE A 411 7.38 -1.37 -15.75
CA ILE A 411 6.24 -2.19 -16.17
C ILE A 411 5.89 -1.80 -17.60
N ASP A 412 5.65 -2.80 -18.43
CA ASP A 412 5.21 -2.59 -19.80
C ASP A 412 3.76 -2.11 -19.83
N GLU A 413 3.48 -1.08 -20.64
CA GLU A 413 2.15 -0.51 -20.87
C GLU A 413 1.93 -0.23 -22.35
N GLY A 414 0.65 -0.14 -22.77
CA GLY A 414 0.28 0.13 -24.16
C GLY A 414 0.36 -1.10 -25.06
N GLY A 415 0.31 -0.88 -26.38
CA GLY A 415 0.19 -1.95 -27.36
C GLY A 415 -1.12 -2.73 -27.26
N LEU A 416 -2.21 -2.03 -26.85
CA LEU A 416 -3.51 -2.62 -26.64
C LEU A 416 -4.26 -2.78 -27.98
N ASP A 417 -5.21 -3.69 -28.01
CA ASP A 417 -6.05 -3.87 -29.17
C ASP A 417 -7.05 -2.70 -29.38
N PRO A 418 -7.47 -2.41 -30.63
CA PRO A 418 -8.30 -1.27 -30.93
C PRO A 418 -9.67 -1.27 -30.22
N GLU A 419 -10.27 -2.43 -29.96
CA GLU A 419 -11.57 -2.54 -29.29
C GLU A 419 -11.43 -2.14 -27.82
N LEU A 420 -10.37 -2.59 -27.15
CA LEU A 420 -10.08 -2.23 -25.77
C LEU A 420 -9.75 -0.73 -25.65
N ILE A 421 -8.98 -0.18 -26.60
CA ILE A 421 -8.68 1.27 -26.65
C ILE A 421 -9.97 2.09 -26.75
N GLN A 422 -10.88 1.70 -27.62
CA GLN A 422 -12.19 2.37 -27.75
C GLN A 422 -13.02 2.25 -26.47
N ALA A 423 -13.00 1.08 -25.82
CA ALA A 423 -13.72 0.86 -24.57
C ALA A 423 -13.13 1.71 -23.42
N ILE A 424 -11.79 1.87 -23.35
CA ILE A 424 -11.11 2.76 -22.40
C ILE A 424 -11.48 4.22 -22.71
N TRP A 425 -11.38 4.64 -23.96
CA TRP A 425 -11.71 6.01 -24.37
C TRP A 425 -13.16 6.38 -24.02
N ARG A 426 -14.11 5.47 -24.25
CA ARG A 426 -15.53 5.64 -23.89
C ARG A 426 -15.79 5.63 -22.39
N GLY A 427 -14.83 5.16 -21.56
CA GLY A 427 -14.98 5.02 -20.12
C GLY A 427 -15.76 3.77 -19.68
N SER A 428 -16.03 2.83 -20.59
CA SER A 428 -16.74 1.58 -20.30
C SER A 428 -15.84 0.49 -19.71
N ARG A 429 -14.51 0.60 -19.89
CA ARG A 429 -13.52 -0.35 -19.35
C ARG A 429 -12.37 0.40 -18.68
N ARG A 430 -11.89 -0.17 -17.56
CA ARG A 430 -10.68 0.23 -16.86
C ARG A 430 -9.83 -1.00 -16.57
N PRO A 431 -8.98 -1.41 -17.51
CA PRO A 431 -8.14 -2.58 -17.32
C PRO A 431 -7.15 -2.40 -16.16
N GLN A 432 -6.77 -3.50 -15.53
CA GLN A 432 -5.71 -3.51 -14.54
C GLN A 432 -4.36 -3.26 -15.25
N GLY A 433 -3.47 -2.50 -14.61
CA GLY A 433 -2.25 -2.05 -15.28
C GLY A 433 -2.47 -0.86 -16.20
N ASN A 434 -1.56 -0.65 -17.16
CA ASN A 434 -1.63 0.42 -18.18
C ASN A 434 -1.98 1.83 -17.64
N LEU A 435 -1.49 2.17 -16.44
CA LEU A 435 -1.96 3.33 -15.66
C LEU A 435 -1.81 4.64 -16.42
N VAL A 436 -0.62 4.92 -16.98
CA VAL A 436 -0.37 6.17 -17.70
C VAL A 436 -1.04 6.13 -19.06
N ALA A 437 -0.93 5.02 -19.79
CA ALA A 437 -1.52 4.85 -21.11
C ALA A 437 -3.04 5.08 -21.08
N GLN A 438 -3.76 4.37 -20.21
CA GLN A 438 -5.22 4.51 -20.09
C GLN A 438 -5.67 5.87 -19.54
N TYR A 439 -4.85 6.49 -18.63
CA TYR A 439 -5.18 7.81 -18.12
C TYR A 439 -5.10 8.86 -19.24
N LEU A 440 -4.03 8.85 -20.04
CA LEU A 440 -3.88 9.76 -21.17
C LEU A 440 -4.95 9.51 -22.24
N CYS A 441 -5.30 8.26 -22.51
CA CYS A 441 -6.39 7.91 -23.43
C CYS A 441 -7.74 8.49 -22.98
N PHE A 442 -8.10 8.29 -21.71
CA PHE A 442 -9.41 8.69 -21.18
C PHE A 442 -9.45 10.17 -20.79
N GLN A 443 -8.54 10.64 -19.93
CA GLN A 443 -8.60 12.00 -19.37
C GLN A 443 -8.02 13.04 -20.31
N ALA A 444 -6.92 12.75 -21.00
CA ALA A 444 -6.31 13.70 -21.93
C ALA A 444 -6.83 13.60 -23.37
N ASN A 445 -7.75 12.67 -23.65
CA ASN A 445 -8.26 12.42 -25.01
C ASN A 445 -7.13 12.09 -26.02
N LEU A 446 -6.21 11.20 -25.60
CA LEU A 446 -5.05 10.76 -26.37
C LEU A 446 -5.04 9.22 -26.49
N PRO A 447 -5.90 8.62 -27.35
CA PRO A 447 -5.99 7.16 -27.52
C PRO A 447 -4.68 6.54 -28.00
N GLU A 448 -3.81 7.27 -28.70
CA GLU A 448 -2.50 6.83 -29.16
C GLU A 448 -1.59 6.41 -28.01
N ALA A 449 -1.82 6.90 -26.79
CA ALA A 449 -1.09 6.45 -25.60
C ALA A 449 -1.27 4.96 -25.32
N CYS A 450 -2.41 4.39 -25.69
CA CYS A 450 -2.71 2.96 -25.56
C CYS A 450 -2.25 2.14 -26.77
N GLU A 451 -2.13 2.74 -27.96
CA GLU A 451 -1.64 2.10 -29.18
C GLU A 451 -0.12 1.90 -29.11
N LEU A 452 0.60 2.95 -28.71
CA LEU A 452 2.05 2.94 -28.57
C LEU A 452 2.48 2.05 -27.41
N ARG A 453 3.67 1.45 -27.56
CA ARG A 453 4.28 0.64 -26.51
C ARG A 453 5.12 1.51 -25.60
N SER A 454 4.91 1.39 -24.31
CA SER A 454 5.66 2.19 -23.35
C SER A 454 6.14 1.36 -22.16
N LYS A 455 7.16 1.90 -21.47
CA LYS A 455 7.59 1.38 -20.17
C LYS A 455 7.30 2.42 -19.10
N ARG A 456 6.48 2.06 -18.13
CA ARG A 456 6.24 2.93 -16.98
C ARG A 456 7.23 2.64 -15.86
N ILE A 457 7.98 3.64 -15.42
CA ILE A 457 8.73 3.59 -14.17
C ILE A 457 7.70 3.58 -13.03
N SER A 458 7.43 2.38 -12.50
CA SER A 458 6.48 2.18 -11.41
C SER A 458 7.07 2.62 -10.08
N ARG A 459 8.35 2.32 -9.88
CA ARG A 459 9.11 2.71 -8.69
C ARG A 459 10.54 3.04 -9.08
N ILE A 460 11.10 4.03 -8.42
CA ILE A 460 12.53 4.35 -8.43
C ILE A 460 12.97 4.61 -7.00
N ALA A 461 14.08 4.04 -6.60
CA ALA A 461 14.64 4.23 -5.28
C ALA A 461 16.15 4.38 -5.33
N VAL A 462 16.68 5.19 -4.43
CA VAL A 462 18.12 5.33 -4.15
C VAL A 462 18.30 5.22 -2.65
N ASP A 463 19.30 4.45 -2.22
CA ASP A 463 19.64 4.32 -0.80
C ASP A 463 19.74 5.73 -0.17
N PRO A 464 19.09 5.96 0.98
CA PRO A 464 19.06 7.26 1.64
C PRO A 464 20.43 7.91 1.86
N ASN A 465 21.48 7.11 2.05
CA ASN A 465 22.86 7.59 2.25
C ASN A 465 23.49 8.15 0.97
N TYR A 466 22.96 7.80 -0.20
CA TYR A 466 23.48 8.20 -1.51
C TYR A 466 22.51 9.11 -2.28
N GLN A 467 21.46 9.60 -1.64
CA GLN A 467 20.55 10.57 -2.24
C GLN A 467 21.23 11.94 -2.40
N ASN A 468 20.73 12.76 -3.32
CA ASN A 468 21.24 14.10 -3.65
C ASN A 468 22.69 14.14 -4.19
N GLN A 469 23.25 12.98 -4.60
CA GLN A 469 24.59 12.83 -5.17
C GLN A 469 24.56 12.51 -6.67
N GLY A 470 23.42 12.73 -7.33
CA GLY A 470 23.27 12.46 -8.78
C GLY A 470 22.95 10.98 -9.14
N VAL A 471 22.94 10.06 -8.17
CA VAL A 471 22.71 8.62 -8.41
C VAL A 471 21.38 8.38 -9.12
N GLY A 472 20.30 9.05 -8.72
CA GLY A 472 18.98 8.88 -9.33
C GLY A 472 18.94 9.29 -10.81
N LYS A 473 19.61 10.39 -11.19
CA LYS A 473 19.73 10.82 -12.60
C LYS A 473 20.54 9.85 -13.42
N ARG A 474 21.69 9.40 -12.89
CA ARG A 474 22.53 8.40 -13.54
C ARG A 474 21.74 7.11 -13.76
N LEU A 475 21.01 6.63 -12.76
CA LEU A 475 20.15 5.47 -12.83
C LEU A 475 19.14 5.57 -13.99
N ILE A 476 18.46 6.72 -14.13
CA ILE A 476 17.52 6.96 -15.24
C ILE A 476 18.24 6.99 -16.58
N SER A 477 19.37 7.70 -16.69
CA SER A 477 20.12 7.80 -17.96
C SER A 477 20.60 6.44 -18.45
N GLU A 478 21.13 5.61 -17.55
CA GLU A 478 21.57 4.25 -17.87
C GLU A 478 20.38 3.34 -18.24
N PHE A 479 19.26 3.46 -17.54
CA PHE A 479 18.01 2.75 -17.86
C PHE A 479 17.52 3.09 -19.27
N ILE A 480 17.45 4.37 -19.63
CA ILE A 480 17.05 4.84 -20.97
C ILE A 480 18.03 4.32 -22.04
N LEU A 481 19.33 4.35 -21.76
CA LEU A 481 20.34 3.82 -22.68
C LEU A 481 20.13 2.33 -22.95
N GLN A 482 19.86 1.54 -21.90
CA GLN A 482 19.58 0.10 -22.04
C GLN A 482 18.33 -0.17 -22.88
N ILE A 483 17.24 0.60 -22.69
CA ILE A 483 16.03 0.46 -23.51
C ILE A 483 16.36 0.72 -24.99
N ARG A 484 17.12 1.77 -25.30
CA ARG A 484 17.51 2.11 -26.68
C ARG A 484 18.41 1.06 -27.35
N GLN A 485 19.22 0.35 -26.56
CA GLN A 485 20.10 -0.72 -27.04
C GLN A 485 19.40 -2.05 -27.31
N GLN A 486 18.21 -2.25 -26.72
CA GLN A 486 17.42 -3.47 -26.93
C GLN A 486 16.74 -3.46 -28.30
N LYS A 487 17.42 -4.03 -29.30
CA LYS A 487 16.94 -4.09 -30.71
C LYS A 487 15.58 -4.76 -30.90
N GLN A 488 15.12 -5.56 -29.95
CA GLN A 488 13.84 -6.30 -30.01
C GLN A 488 12.69 -5.62 -29.25
N SER A 489 12.98 -4.61 -28.44
CA SER A 489 11.95 -3.93 -27.65
C SER A 489 11.50 -2.66 -28.38
N LEU A 490 10.37 -2.75 -29.08
CA LEU A 490 9.69 -1.61 -29.68
C LEU A 490 9.01 -0.77 -28.57
N VAL A 491 9.81 -0.05 -27.79
CA VAL A 491 9.30 0.92 -26.79
C VAL A 491 9.33 2.31 -27.42
N ASP A 492 8.19 2.96 -27.51
CA ASP A 492 8.07 4.29 -28.10
C ASP A 492 8.40 5.41 -27.13
N PHE A 493 8.01 5.23 -25.85
CA PHE A 493 8.32 6.19 -24.79
C PHE A 493 8.40 5.53 -23.42
N VAL A 494 9.09 6.18 -22.51
CA VAL A 494 9.08 5.85 -21.07
C VAL A 494 8.15 6.83 -20.36
N SER A 495 7.36 6.34 -19.42
CA SER A 495 6.41 7.15 -18.65
C SER A 495 6.67 7.07 -17.15
N VAL A 496 6.20 8.08 -16.42
CA VAL A 496 6.17 8.11 -14.95
C VAL A 496 4.91 8.82 -14.46
N SER A 497 4.36 8.36 -13.34
CA SER A 497 3.30 9.02 -12.60
C SER A 497 3.69 9.11 -11.13
N PHE A 498 3.59 10.31 -10.53
CA PHE A 498 4.01 10.55 -9.15
C PHE A 498 3.20 11.68 -8.50
N GLY A 499 3.06 11.66 -7.18
CA GLY A 499 2.51 12.78 -6.42
C GLY A 499 3.37 14.03 -6.60
N MET A 500 2.80 15.06 -7.20
CA MET A 500 3.52 16.24 -7.69
C MET A 500 4.00 17.12 -6.53
N THR A 501 5.28 17.05 -6.23
CA THR A 501 6.01 18.04 -5.45
C THR A 501 6.98 18.79 -6.35
N GLU A 502 7.36 20.03 -5.97
CA GLU A 502 8.31 20.83 -6.75
C GLU A 502 9.64 20.09 -6.97
N ASN A 503 10.15 19.45 -5.92
CA ASN A 503 11.41 18.69 -5.98
C ASN A 503 11.35 17.52 -6.96
N LEU A 504 10.25 16.73 -6.95
CA LEU A 504 10.08 15.61 -7.87
C LEU A 504 9.84 16.09 -9.31
N LEU A 505 9.05 17.15 -9.49
CA LEU A 505 8.84 17.73 -10.81
C LEU A 505 10.17 18.23 -11.41
N HIS A 506 10.99 18.92 -10.60
CA HIS A 506 12.31 19.39 -11.01
C HIS A 506 13.25 18.21 -11.34
N PHE A 507 13.29 17.18 -10.50
CA PHE A 507 14.07 15.98 -10.72
C PHE A 507 13.78 15.31 -12.07
N TRP A 508 12.50 15.07 -12.37
CA TRP A 508 12.10 14.44 -13.63
C TRP A 508 12.33 15.33 -14.85
N LYS A 509 12.12 16.65 -14.74
CA LYS A 509 12.48 17.61 -15.80
C LYS A 509 13.97 17.59 -16.09
N GLN A 510 14.82 17.58 -15.06
CA GLN A 510 16.27 17.48 -15.22
C GLN A 510 16.72 16.12 -15.80
N ALA A 511 15.94 15.06 -15.64
CA ALA A 511 16.16 13.78 -16.29
C ALA A 511 15.64 13.72 -17.74
N GLY A 512 15.12 14.84 -18.28
CA GLY A 512 14.66 14.96 -19.67
C GLY A 512 13.21 14.56 -19.90
N PHE A 513 12.42 14.32 -18.86
CA PHE A 513 11.01 14.01 -18.99
C PHE A 513 10.17 15.26 -19.25
N ILE A 514 9.13 15.10 -20.06
CA ILE A 514 8.19 16.15 -20.51
C ILE A 514 6.89 15.99 -19.72
N LEU A 515 6.43 17.06 -19.06
CA LEU A 515 5.15 17.06 -18.36
C LEU A 515 3.99 17.08 -19.38
N VAL A 516 3.09 16.12 -19.27
CA VAL A 516 1.96 15.94 -20.20
C VAL A 516 0.59 15.90 -19.51
N GLN A 517 0.56 15.76 -18.17
CA GLN A 517 -0.71 15.78 -17.45
C GLN A 517 -0.51 16.01 -15.96
N ILE A 518 -1.50 16.68 -15.35
CA ILE A 518 -1.68 16.80 -13.89
C ILE A 518 -3.11 16.41 -13.57
N THR A 519 -3.31 15.56 -12.56
CA THR A 519 -4.66 15.18 -12.14
C THR A 519 -5.38 16.36 -11.47
N PRO A 520 -6.68 16.56 -11.73
CA PRO A 520 -7.42 17.68 -11.13
C PRO A 520 -7.59 17.55 -9.62
N ASN A 521 -7.62 16.33 -9.11
CA ASN A 521 -7.83 16.03 -7.70
C ASN A 521 -6.53 15.58 -7.03
N LYS A 522 -6.38 15.91 -5.75
CA LYS A 522 -5.32 15.37 -4.91
C LYS A 522 -5.58 13.88 -4.64
N GLU A 523 -4.53 13.07 -4.68
CA GLU A 523 -4.63 11.67 -4.29
C GLU A 523 -4.81 11.53 -2.78
N ALA A 524 -5.73 10.69 -2.37
CA ALA A 524 -6.01 10.43 -0.95
C ALA A 524 -4.79 9.87 -0.19
N SER A 525 -3.87 9.20 -0.88
CA SER A 525 -2.68 8.60 -0.26
C SER A 525 -1.53 9.58 -0.09
N SER A 526 -1.28 10.45 -1.08
CA SER A 526 -0.15 11.38 -1.09
C SER A 526 -0.53 12.79 -0.62
N GLY A 527 -1.81 13.17 -0.78
CA GLY A 527 -2.31 14.54 -0.56
C GLY A 527 -1.90 15.53 -1.65
N TYR A 528 -1.24 15.07 -2.71
CA TYR A 528 -0.84 15.86 -3.87
C TYR A 528 -1.58 15.44 -5.13
N PRO A 529 -1.77 16.33 -6.12
CA PRO A 529 -2.17 15.88 -7.46
C PRO A 529 -1.06 15.01 -8.06
N SER A 530 -1.42 14.08 -8.93
CA SER A 530 -0.43 13.30 -9.68
C SER A 530 0.01 14.04 -10.93
N ALA A 531 1.32 14.10 -11.16
CA ALA A 531 1.90 14.51 -12.45
C ALA A 531 2.26 13.27 -13.26
N MET A 532 2.00 13.34 -14.58
CA MET A 532 2.43 12.34 -15.55
C MET A 532 3.43 12.98 -16.51
N MET A 533 4.57 12.31 -16.68
CA MET A 533 5.64 12.78 -17.55
C MET A 533 6.11 11.67 -18.47
N LEU A 534 6.53 12.04 -19.67
CA LEU A 534 6.97 11.14 -20.72
C LEU A 534 8.41 11.44 -21.16
N TYR A 535 9.14 10.41 -21.58
CA TYR A 535 10.46 10.51 -22.19
C TYR A 535 10.44 9.75 -23.52
N PRO A 536 10.69 10.40 -24.69
CA PRO A 536 10.62 9.76 -26.01
C PRO A 536 11.81 8.81 -26.26
N ILE A 537 11.52 7.67 -26.89
CA ILE A 537 12.54 6.70 -27.30
C ILE A 537 12.65 6.63 -28.82
N THR A 538 11.51 6.47 -29.53
CA THR A 538 11.45 6.44 -31.01
C THR A 538 11.01 7.79 -31.57
N GLU A 539 11.11 7.98 -32.90
CA GLU A 539 10.56 9.19 -33.57
C GLU A 539 9.03 9.27 -33.44
N GLN A 540 8.34 8.11 -33.49
CA GLN A 540 6.90 8.06 -33.24
C GLN A 540 6.57 8.47 -31.81
N GLY A 541 7.32 7.95 -30.82
CA GLY A 541 7.20 8.36 -29.44
C GLY A 541 7.50 9.85 -29.24
N LYS A 542 8.46 10.43 -29.96
CA LYS A 542 8.76 11.86 -29.91
C LYS A 542 7.58 12.71 -30.39
N THR A 543 7.04 12.38 -31.56
CA THR A 543 5.87 13.05 -32.11
C THR A 543 4.67 13.01 -31.14
N PHE A 544 4.44 11.83 -30.52
CA PHE A 544 3.39 11.68 -29.52
C PHE A 544 3.65 12.50 -28.25
N CYS A 545 4.86 12.50 -27.71
CA CYS A 545 5.22 13.28 -26.52
C CYS A 545 5.04 14.79 -26.74
N GLU A 546 5.42 15.30 -27.93
CA GLU A 546 5.23 16.70 -28.31
C GLU A 546 3.74 17.05 -28.46
N LYS A 547 2.94 16.17 -29.11
CA LYS A 547 1.48 16.32 -29.20
C LYS A 547 0.86 16.37 -27.79
N ALA A 548 1.21 15.44 -26.93
CA ALA A 548 0.68 15.35 -25.57
C ALA A 548 1.03 16.59 -24.73
N LYS A 549 2.26 17.09 -24.84
CA LYS A 549 2.70 18.34 -24.20
C LYS A 549 1.88 19.53 -24.67
N THR A 550 1.83 19.75 -25.98
CA THR A 550 1.13 20.89 -26.59
C THR A 550 -0.35 20.89 -26.21
N LYS A 551 -0.99 19.72 -26.28
CA LYS A 551 -2.39 19.56 -25.84
C LYS A 551 -2.57 19.91 -24.36
N PHE A 552 -1.72 19.40 -23.49
CA PHE A 552 -1.76 19.70 -22.06
C PHE A 552 -1.61 21.20 -21.78
N GLU A 553 -0.62 21.86 -22.40
CA GLU A 553 -0.40 23.31 -22.24
C GLU A 553 -1.60 24.13 -22.71
N HIS A 554 -2.19 23.79 -23.88
CA HIS A 554 -3.38 24.45 -24.41
C HIS A 554 -4.61 24.24 -23.51
N ASP A 555 -4.85 23.00 -23.06
CA ASP A 555 -5.99 22.69 -22.21
C ASP A 555 -5.88 23.40 -20.84
N GLN A 556 -4.67 23.46 -20.25
CA GLN A 556 -4.43 24.19 -19.00
C GLN A 556 -4.65 25.70 -19.19
N ALA A 557 -4.16 26.28 -20.28
CA ALA A 557 -4.37 27.70 -20.58
C ALA A 557 -5.87 28.04 -20.64
N VAL A 558 -6.67 27.20 -21.29
CA VAL A 558 -8.13 27.35 -21.37
C VAL A 558 -8.81 27.13 -20.01
N ILE A 559 -8.42 26.11 -19.27
CA ILE A 559 -9.00 25.80 -17.94
C ILE A 559 -8.81 26.96 -16.97
N PHE A 560 -7.64 27.61 -16.98
CA PHE A 560 -7.30 28.69 -16.06
C PHE A 560 -7.49 30.09 -16.65
N ASN A 561 -8.13 30.22 -17.81
CA ASN A 561 -8.37 31.52 -18.50
C ASN A 561 -7.09 32.37 -18.65
N GLN A 562 -5.98 31.73 -19.03
CA GLN A 562 -4.71 32.45 -19.22
C GLN A 562 -4.80 33.41 -20.44
N LYS A 563 -4.02 34.49 -20.42
CA LYS A 563 -4.02 35.50 -21.49
C LYS A 563 -3.71 34.96 -22.89
N ASN A 564 -2.93 33.86 -22.96
CA ASN A 564 -2.54 33.18 -24.20
C ASN A 564 -3.44 31.98 -24.52
N ALA A 565 -4.57 31.82 -23.86
CA ALA A 565 -5.49 30.71 -24.10
C ALA A 565 -6.11 30.80 -25.52
N ASN A 566 -6.00 29.69 -26.25
CA ASN A 566 -6.69 29.55 -27.53
C ASN A 566 -8.04 28.87 -27.31
N PHE A 567 -9.12 29.62 -27.46
CA PHE A 567 -10.51 29.15 -27.34
C PHE A 567 -11.10 28.64 -28.66
N SER A 568 -10.32 28.53 -29.76
CA SER A 568 -10.84 27.99 -30.99
C SER A 568 -11.24 26.52 -30.84
N PHE A 569 -12.49 26.22 -31.19
CA PHE A 569 -13.10 24.90 -31.09
C PHE A 569 -12.62 24.00 -32.24
N GLN A 570 -12.00 22.89 -31.92
CA GLN A 570 -11.37 21.97 -32.86
C GLN A 570 -12.19 20.68 -33.07
N ALA A 571 -11.85 19.90 -34.11
CA ALA A 571 -12.48 18.61 -34.37
C ALA A 571 -12.34 17.62 -33.19
N GLU A 572 -11.18 17.65 -32.50
CA GLU A 572 -10.92 16.86 -31.32
C GLU A 572 -11.84 17.23 -30.13
N ASP A 573 -12.18 18.51 -29.98
CA ASP A 573 -13.14 18.98 -28.97
C ASP A 573 -14.54 18.44 -29.28
N ARG A 574 -14.95 18.44 -30.54
CA ARG A 574 -16.24 17.88 -30.98
C ARG A 574 -16.32 16.39 -30.64
N GLN A 575 -15.27 15.63 -30.95
CA GLN A 575 -15.21 14.20 -30.64
C GLN A 575 -15.28 13.96 -29.12
N ASN A 576 -14.54 14.74 -28.33
CA ASN A 576 -14.52 14.64 -26.88
C ASN A 576 -15.91 14.93 -26.28
N LEU A 577 -16.60 15.97 -26.75
CA LEU A 577 -17.96 16.32 -26.31
C LEU A 577 -19.01 15.30 -26.78
N PHE A 578 -18.86 14.75 -28.00
CA PHE A 578 -19.69 13.64 -28.44
C PHE A 578 -19.54 12.43 -27.47
N GLY A 579 -18.31 12.11 -27.06
CA GLY A 579 -18.05 11.09 -26.07
C GLY A 579 -18.66 11.38 -24.69
N PHE A 580 -18.67 12.64 -24.27
CA PHE A 580 -19.32 13.06 -23.02
C PHE A 580 -20.85 12.90 -23.09
N ALA A 581 -21.47 13.27 -24.23
CA ALA A 581 -22.91 13.17 -24.39
C ALA A 581 -23.45 11.74 -24.55
N ASN A 582 -22.63 10.81 -25.10
CA ASN A 582 -23.13 9.50 -25.52
C ASN A 582 -22.48 8.31 -24.74
N TYR A 583 -21.40 8.55 -24.00
CA TYR A 583 -20.65 7.51 -23.30
C TYR A 583 -20.39 7.91 -21.83
N HIS A 584 -19.45 7.25 -21.17
CA HIS A 584 -19.13 7.46 -19.75
C HIS A 584 -17.92 8.40 -19.53
N ARG A 585 -17.65 9.32 -20.46
CA ARG A 585 -16.60 10.31 -20.26
C ARG A 585 -17.01 11.32 -19.19
N THR A 586 -16.08 11.71 -18.35
CA THR A 586 -16.36 12.58 -17.20
C THR A 586 -16.30 14.06 -17.60
N LEU A 587 -16.98 14.92 -16.83
CA LEU A 587 -16.89 16.37 -16.97
C LEU A 587 -15.43 16.85 -16.93
N THR A 588 -14.61 16.29 -16.03
CA THR A 588 -13.19 16.66 -15.91
C THR A 588 -12.37 16.35 -17.16
N ALA A 589 -12.68 15.25 -17.87
CA ALA A 589 -12.02 14.88 -19.11
C ALA A 589 -12.42 15.78 -20.30
N CYS A 590 -13.58 16.43 -20.21
CA CYS A 590 -14.16 17.23 -21.30
C CYS A 590 -14.18 18.74 -21.00
N TYR A 591 -13.68 19.15 -19.82
CA TYR A 591 -13.87 20.52 -19.33
C TYR A 591 -13.23 21.59 -20.23
N ALA A 592 -12.02 21.36 -20.74
CA ALA A 592 -11.38 22.28 -21.68
C ALA A 592 -12.20 22.42 -23.01
N SER A 593 -12.70 21.29 -23.54
CA SER A 593 -13.53 21.26 -24.73
C SER A 593 -14.88 21.98 -24.52
N LEU A 594 -15.48 21.82 -23.34
CA LEU A 594 -16.71 22.58 -22.99
C LEU A 594 -16.46 24.08 -22.92
N LYS A 595 -15.33 24.49 -22.33
CA LYS A 595 -14.96 25.91 -22.30
C LYS A 595 -14.75 26.47 -23.69
N ARG A 596 -14.07 25.75 -24.61
CA ARG A 596 -13.89 26.19 -25.99
C ARG A 596 -15.21 26.26 -26.76
N LEU A 597 -16.20 25.41 -26.44
CA LEU A 597 -17.52 25.46 -27.03
C LEU A 597 -18.31 26.70 -26.57
N TYR A 598 -18.13 27.13 -25.34
CA TYR A 598 -18.87 28.25 -24.73
C TYR A 598 -18.31 29.62 -25.10
N PHE A 599 -17.00 29.73 -25.23
CA PHE A 599 -16.31 30.98 -25.61
C PHE A 599 -15.93 31.02 -27.08
#